data_29da103b27d554f7179f4685712e7ec6
#
_entry.id   29da103b27d554f7179f4685712e7ec6
#
_cell.length_a   1.000
_cell.length_b   1.000
_cell.length_c   1.000
_cell.angle_alpha   90.00
_cell.angle_beta   90.00
_cell.angle_gamma   90.00
#
_symmetry.space_group_name_H-M   'P 1'
#
loop_
_entity.id
_entity.type
_entity.pdbx_description
1 polymer ?
#
loop_
_entity_poly.entity_id
_entity_poly.type
_entity_poly.pdbx_seq_one_letter_code
_entity_poly.pdbx_strand_id
1 'polypeptide(L)'
;MKKYLIPLSIAAVLSGCQSIYVPTLTEIPVNPINTVKTEAPAKGFRLAPSHWADVAKISDEATRLGYQVGIGKMTKVQAAQYLNNFRKRLVGRNAVDDSMYEIYLRSAVDSQRGEINTEQSKLYIENALRGWQQRWKNMDAKPDNPAFTNFLMEVMKVQPLK
;
A
#
# COMPACT_ATOMS: atom_id res chain seq x y z
N MET A 1 -22.35 -51.20 -7.79
CA MET A 1 -23.37 -50.27 -7.33
C MET A 1 -23.46 -50.31 -5.80
N LYS A 2 -22.84 -49.40 -5.09
CA LYS A 2 -23.10 -49.16 -3.66
C LYS A 2 -22.87 -47.68 -3.40
N LYS A 3 -23.99 -46.95 -3.18
CA LYS A 3 -24.05 -45.56 -2.81
C LYS A 3 -23.82 -45.46 -1.29
N TYR A 4 -22.81 -44.71 -0.87
CA TYR A 4 -22.62 -44.34 0.52
C TYR A 4 -23.06 -42.89 0.71
N LEU A 5 -24.19 -42.71 1.40
CA LEU A 5 -24.68 -41.46 1.94
C LEU A 5 -23.97 -41.24 3.27
N ILE A 6 -23.27 -40.10 3.41
CA ILE A 6 -22.69 -39.63 4.67
C ILE A 6 -23.62 -38.55 5.23
N PRO A 7 -24.13 -38.68 6.46
CA PRO A 7 -24.98 -37.67 7.09
C PRO A 7 -24.15 -36.50 7.61
N LEU A 8 -24.57 -35.29 7.28
CA LEU A 8 -24.04 -34.02 7.72
C LEU A 8 -24.54 -33.75 9.15
N SER A 9 -23.64 -33.84 10.14
CA SER A 9 -23.96 -33.49 11.53
C SER A 9 -23.61 -32.03 11.77
N ILE A 10 -24.63 -31.18 11.92
CA ILE A 10 -24.51 -29.77 12.34
C ILE A 10 -24.43 -29.74 13.87
N ALA A 11 -23.28 -29.42 14.42
CA ALA A 11 -23.10 -29.09 15.83
C ALA A 11 -23.20 -27.58 16.02
N ALA A 12 -24.32 -27.10 16.57
CA ALA A 12 -24.48 -25.74 17.03
C ALA A 12 -23.79 -25.58 18.39
N VAL A 13 -22.78 -24.73 18.47
CA VAL A 13 -22.16 -24.32 19.73
C VAL A 13 -22.68 -22.95 20.11
N LEU A 14 -23.58 -22.90 21.08
CA LEU A 14 -24.04 -21.70 21.78
C LEU A 14 -22.94 -21.28 22.76
N SER A 15 -22.22 -20.21 22.46
CA SER A 15 -21.26 -19.58 23.38
C SER A 15 -21.93 -18.45 24.15
N GLY A 16 -21.88 -18.58 25.47
CA GLY A 16 -22.50 -17.69 26.43
C GLY A 16 -21.93 -16.26 26.43
N CYS A 17 -22.81 -15.32 26.71
CA CYS A 17 -22.50 -13.95 27.05
C CYS A 17 -21.70 -13.87 28.35
N GLN A 18 -20.46 -13.42 28.29
CA GLN A 18 -19.71 -13.00 29.49
C GLN A 18 -19.94 -11.50 29.71
N SER A 19 -20.64 -11.20 30.81
CA SER A 19 -20.81 -9.84 31.32
C SER A 19 -19.46 -9.26 31.74
N ILE A 20 -19.02 -8.19 31.07
CA ILE A 20 -17.83 -7.45 31.46
C ILE A 20 -18.20 -6.55 32.66
N TYR A 21 -17.62 -6.85 33.82
CA TYR A 21 -17.73 -6.04 35.02
C TYR A 21 -16.88 -4.77 34.82
N VAL A 22 -17.53 -3.60 34.77
CA VAL A 22 -16.86 -2.30 34.70
C VAL A 22 -16.68 -1.81 36.14
N PRO A 23 -15.45 -1.68 36.67
CA PRO A 23 -15.24 -1.08 37.97
C PRO A 23 -15.49 0.43 37.90
N THR A 24 -16.32 0.94 38.79
CA THR A 24 -16.63 2.36 39.00
C THR A 24 -15.34 3.09 39.39
N LEU A 25 -14.88 4.01 38.58
CA LEU A 25 -13.76 4.89 38.89
C LEU A 25 -14.17 5.89 39.95
N THR A 26 -13.54 5.81 41.10
CA THR A 26 -13.62 6.78 42.18
C THR A 26 -13.02 8.11 41.70
N GLU A 27 -13.74 9.21 41.90
CA GLU A 27 -13.34 10.55 41.52
C GLU A 27 -12.02 10.96 42.19
N ILE A 28 -11.02 11.27 41.34
CA ILE A 28 -9.77 11.92 41.79
C ILE A 28 -9.98 13.43 41.63
N PRO A 29 -9.69 14.27 42.65
CA PRO A 29 -9.84 15.70 42.54
C PRO A 29 -8.84 16.28 41.51
N VAL A 30 -9.37 16.90 40.48
CA VAL A 30 -8.57 17.56 39.44
C VAL A 30 -8.10 18.90 39.95
N ASN A 31 -6.81 19.02 40.21
CA ASN A 31 -6.17 20.30 40.36
C ASN A 31 -6.03 20.99 39.00
N PRO A 32 -6.43 22.20 38.79
CA PRO A 32 -6.26 22.91 37.53
C PRO A 32 -4.81 23.41 37.42
N ILE A 33 -3.93 22.58 36.85
CA ILE A 33 -2.65 23.08 36.36
C ILE A 33 -2.89 23.60 34.94
N ASN A 34 -3.01 24.92 34.83
CA ASN A 34 -2.92 25.66 33.59
C ASN A 34 -1.51 25.50 33.01
N THR A 35 -1.27 24.44 32.32
CA THR A 35 -0.21 24.38 31.30
C THR A 35 -0.85 24.73 29.98
N VAL A 36 -0.74 25.98 29.59
CA VAL A 36 -0.89 26.41 28.21
C VAL A 36 0.18 25.69 27.44
N LYS A 37 -0.18 24.50 26.90
CA LYS A 37 0.62 23.81 25.92
C LYS A 37 0.54 24.66 24.66
N THR A 38 1.53 25.52 24.45
CA THR A 38 1.74 26.20 23.18
C THR A 38 1.97 25.05 22.16
N GLU A 39 0.90 24.65 21.51
CA GLU A 39 1.00 23.77 20.36
C GLU A 39 1.84 24.50 19.32
N ALA A 40 3.07 24.01 19.10
CA ALA A 40 3.84 24.41 17.93
C ALA A 40 2.93 24.22 16.71
N PRO A 41 2.86 25.18 15.76
CA PRO A 41 2.01 25.07 14.60
C PRO A 41 2.31 23.73 13.95
N ALA A 42 1.28 22.89 13.78
CA ALA A 42 1.39 21.60 13.12
C ALA A 42 2.11 21.84 11.80
N LYS A 43 3.36 21.38 11.69
CA LYS A 43 4.12 21.48 10.44
C LYS A 43 3.33 20.70 9.41
N GLY A 44 2.69 21.41 8.47
CA GLY A 44 1.93 20.79 7.41
C GLY A 44 2.81 19.74 6.73
N PHE A 45 2.23 18.62 6.34
CA PHE A 45 2.94 17.57 5.62
C PHE A 45 3.68 18.15 4.40
N ARG A 46 4.92 17.72 4.20
CA ARG A 46 5.73 18.07 3.01
C ARG A 46 6.45 16.83 2.51
N LEU A 47 6.45 16.68 1.20
CA LEU A 47 7.29 15.69 0.53
C LEU A 47 8.78 16.03 0.74
N ALA A 48 9.62 14.99 0.75
CA ALA A 48 11.08 15.15 0.80
C ALA A 48 11.58 16.05 -0.34
N PRO A 49 12.60 16.89 -0.13
CA PRO A 49 13.11 17.78 -1.18
C PRO A 49 13.58 17.04 -2.44
N SER A 50 14.06 15.80 -2.31
CA SER A 50 14.51 14.95 -3.42
C SER A 50 13.36 14.21 -4.12
N HIS A 51 12.13 14.26 -3.59
CA HIS A 51 11.02 13.37 -3.99
C HIS A 51 10.84 13.28 -5.51
N TRP A 52 10.70 14.40 -6.20
CA TRP A 52 10.46 14.39 -7.66
C TRP A 52 11.68 13.95 -8.47
N ALA A 53 12.90 14.23 -7.98
CA ALA A 53 14.11 13.68 -8.57
C ALA A 53 14.19 12.15 -8.40
N ASP A 54 13.71 11.62 -7.28
CA ASP A 54 13.67 10.18 -7.02
C ASP A 54 12.58 9.51 -7.85
N VAL A 55 11.41 10.14 -8.03
CA VAL A 55 10.36 9.71 -8.98
C VAL A 55 10.93 9.58 -10.40
N ALA A 56 11.64 10.61 -10.88
CA ALA A 56 12.27 10.59 -12.20
C ALA A 56 13.28 9.43 -12.35
N LYS A 57 14.16 9.21 -11.35
CA LYS A 57 15.11 8.08 -11.37
C LYS A 57 14.43 6.72 -11.43
N ILE A 58 13.31 6.55 -10.70
CA ILE A 58 12.52 5.32 -10.74
C ILE A 58 11.90 5.14 -12.14
N SER A 59 11.41 6.20 -12.74
CA SER A 59 10.86 6.20 -14.11
C SER A 59 11.91 5.81 -15.15
N ASP A 60 13.13 6.36 -15.06
CA ASP A 60 14.24 6.03 -15.95
C ASP A 60 14.62 4.55 -15.84
N GLU A 61 14.73 4.05 -14.60
CA GLU A 61 15.03 2.63 -14.36
C GLU A 61 13.90 1.71 -14.86
N ALA A 62 12.65 2.09 -14.64
CA ALA A 62 11.49 1.34 -15.14
C ALA A 62 11.49 1.28 -16.67
N THR A 63 11.83 2.38 -17.34
CA THR A 63 11.97 2.45 -18.81
C THR A 63 13.08 1.52 -19.30
N ARG A 64 14.25 1.55 -18.65
CA ARG A 64 15.37 0.67 -18.96
C ARG A 64 14.99 -0.81 -18.82
N LEU A 65 14.32 -1.17 -17.71
CA LEU A 65 13.86 -2.54 -17.46
C LEU A 65 12.76 -2.96 -18.45
N GLY A 66 11.83 -2.07 -18.78
CA GLY A 66 10.80 -2.29 -19.80
C GLY A 66 11.38 -2.62 -21.17
N TYR A 67 12.43 -1.92 -21.58
CA TYR A 67 13.16 -2.27 -22.80
C TYR A 67 13.74 -3.68 -22.76
N GLN A 68 14.37 -4.09 -21.65
CA GLN A 68 14.92 -5.45 -21.48
C GLN A 68 13.83 -6.52 -21.56
N VAL A 69 12.64 -6.25 -21.03
CA VAL A 69 11.46 -7.13 -21.17
C VAL A 69 11.03 -7.20 -22.63
N GLY A 70 10.95 -6.05 -23.31
CA GLY A 70 10.51 -5.97 -24.70
C GLY A 70 11.39 -6.76 -25.68
N ILE A 71 12.71 -6.82 -25.42
CA ILE A 71 13.66 -7.60 -26.23
C ILE A 71 13.89 -9.03 -25.71
N GLY A 72 13.07 -9.49 -24.75
CA GLY A 72 13.10 -10.86 -24.23
C GLY A 72 14.29 -11.22 -23.33
N LYS A 73 15.12 -10.24 -22.92
CA LYS A 73 16.27 -10.48 -22.03
C LYS A 73 15.87 -10.65 -20.55
N MET A 74 14.64 -10.31 -20.21
CA MET A 74 14.14 -10.32 -18.85
C MET A 74 12.64 -10.58 -18.84
N THR A 75 12.13 -11.26 -17.81
CA THR A 75 10.69 -11.41 -17.62
C THR A 75 10.08 -10.18 -16.94
N LYS A 76 8.76 -10.00 -17.06
CA LYS A 76 8.03 -8.92 -16.35
C LYS A 76 8.22 -9.01 -14.83
N VAL A 77 8.21 -10.23 -14.28
CA VAL A 77 8.41 -10.47 -12.84
C VAL A 77 9.83 -10.10 -12.42
N GLN A 78 10.86 -10.48 -13.20
CA GLN A 78 12.22 -10.07 -12.92
C GLN A 78 12.39 -8.55 -12.96
N ALA A 79 11.81 -7.88 -13.96
CA ALA A 79 11.84 -6.43 -14.05
C ALA A 79 11.20 -5.75 -12.83
N ALA A 80 10.04 -6.24 -12.37
CA ALA A 80 9.37 -5.74 -11.17
C ALA A 80 10.24 -5.91 -9.91
N GLN A 81 10.91 -7.04 -9.76
CA GLN A 81 11.82 -7.30 -8.63
C GLN A 81 13.06 -6.40 -8.66
N TYR A 82 13.67 -6.20 -9.84
CA TYR A 82 14.80 -5.28 -9.99
C TYR A 82 14.40 -3.84 -9.68
N LEU A 83 13.26 -3.38 -10.17
CA LEU A 83 12.74 -2.05 -9.90
C LEU A 83 12.49 -1.82 -8.39
N ASN A 84 11.95 -2.83 -7.70
CA ASN A 84 11.76 -2.76 -6.25
C ASN A 84 13.10 -2.68 -5.49
N ASN A 85 14.08 -3.45 -5.90
CA ASN A 85 15.41 -3.38 -5.28
C ASN A 85 16.06 -2.03 -5.52
N PHE A 86 15.90 -1.46 -6.71
CA PHE A 86 16.37 -0.12 -7.03
C PHE A 86 15.70 0.93 -6.15
N ARG A 87 14.34 0.97 -6.09
CA ARG A 87 13.62 1.96 -5.28
C ARG A 87 13.97 1.86 -3.80
N LYS A 88 14.11 0.64 -3.25
CA LYS A 88 14.48 0.43 -1.84
C LYS A 88 15.86 0.97 -1.50
N ARG A 89 16.82 0.90 -2.43
CA ARG A 89 18.15 1.51 -2.26
C ARG A 89 18.11 3.02 -2.37
N LEU A 90 17.22 3.56 -3.22
CA LEU A 90 17.12 4.98 -3.50
C LEU A 90 16.39 5.75 -2.39
N VAL A 91 15.22 5.26 -1.97
CA VAL A 91 14.31 5.99 -1.06
C VAL A 91 13.97 5.21 0.22
N GLY A 92 14.51 4.01 0.38
CA GLY A 92 14.19 3.17 1.52
C GLY A 92 12.83 2.47 1.41
N ARG A 93 12.30 2.04 2.55
CA ARG A 93 11.00 1.37 2.66
C ARG A 93 9.99 2.30 3.32
N ASN A 94 8.77 2.27 2.81
CA ASN A 94 7.61 2.87 3.44
C ASN A 94 6.35 2.06 3.11
N ALA A 95 5.34 2.10 3.97
CA ALA A 95 4.15 1.27 3.86
C ALA A 95 3.35 1.50 2.56
N VAL A 96 3.36 2.72 2.03
CA VAL A 96 2.63 3.10 0.82
C VAL A 96 3.28 2.46 -0.41
N ASP A 97 4.57 2.65 -0.58
CA ASP A 97 5.33 2.08 -1.69
C ASP A 97 5.42 0.55 -1.61
N ASP A 98 5.57 -0.01 -0.40
CA ASP A 98 5.60 -1.47 -0.23
C ASP A 98 4.26 -2.10 -0.64
N SER A 99 3.13 -1.50 -0.22
CA SER A 99 1.80 -1.96 -0.61
C SER A 99 1.55 -1.84 -2.11
N MET A 100 1.94 -0.72 -2.73
CA MET A 100 1.81 -0.55 -4.19
C MET A 100 2.71 -1.49 -4.98
N TYR A 101 3.90 -1.80 -4.46
CA TYR A 101 4.78 -2.78 -5.07
C TYR A 101 4.17 -4.19 -5.08
N GLU A 102 3.51 -4.61 -4.01
CA GLU A 102 2.83 -5.92 -3.96
C GLU A 102 1.76 -6.04 -5.05
N ILE A 103 0.97 -4.98 -5.26
CA ILE A 103 -0.03 -4.93 -6.35
C ILE A 103 0.67 -4.99 -7.72
N TYR A 104 1.72 -4.20 -7.91
CA TYR A 104 2.49 -4.15 -9.14
C TYR A 104 3.11 -5.51 -9.48
N LEU A 105 3.74 -6.17 -8.50
CA LEU A 105 4.33 -7.49 -8.66
C LEU A 105 3.27 -8.54 -9.00
N ARG A 106 2.13 -8.57 -8.31
CA ARG A 106 1.03 -9.48 -8.61
C ARG A 106 0.55 -9.29 -10.04
N SER A 107 0.32 -8.05 -10.45
CA SER A 107 -0.08 -7.72 -11.82
C SER A 107 0.95 -8.20 -12.86
N ALA A 108 2.25 -8.10 -12.57
CA ALA A 108 3.31 -8.62 -13.43
C ALA A 108 3.28 -10.16 -13.52
N VAL A 109 3.04 -10.85 -12.39
CA VAL A 109 2.91 -12.32 -12.35
C VAL A 109 1.72 -12.80 -13.18
N ASP A 110 0.53 -12.23 -12.93
CA ASP A 110 -0.71 -12.61 -13.60
C ASP A 110 -0.63 -12.31 -15.11
N SER A 111 -0.04 -11.17 -15.49
CA SER A 111 0.22 -10.82 -16.88
C SER A 111 1.23 -11.76 -17.54
N GLN A 112 2.29 -12.18 -16.82
CA GLN A 112 3.28 -13.13 -17.36
C GLN A 112 2.70 -14.53 -17.57
N ARG A 113 1.73 -14.93 -16.75
CA ARG A 113 0.99 -16.19 -16.89
C ARG A 113 -0.10 -16.14 -17.96
N GLY A 114 -0.41 -14.95 -18.49
CA GLY A 114 -1.50 -14.75 -19.43
C GLY A 114 -2.88 -14.75 -18.78
N GLU A 115 -2.95 -14.65 -17.43
CA GLU A 115 -4.21 -14.62 -16.68
C GLU A 115 -4.92 -13.27 -16.84
N ILE A 116 -4.15 -12.19 -17.04
CA ILE A 116 -4.67 -10.85 -17.33
C ILE A 116 -3.96 -10.25 -18.54
N ASN A 117 -4.68 -9.43 -19.30
CA ASN A 117 -4.11 -8.65 -20.39
C ASN A 117 -3.56 -7.30 -19.91
N THR A 118 -2.98 -6.52 -20.82
CA THR A 118 -2.37 -5.22 -20.51
C THR A 118 -3.37 -4.22 -19.94
N GLU A 119 -4.59 -4.17 -20.47
CA GLU A 119 -5.61 -3.24 -20.01
C GLU A 119 -6.14 -3.62 -18.61
N GLN A 120 -6.31 -4.90 -18.35
CA GLN A 120 -6.67 -5.40 -17.02
C GLN A 120 -5.56 -5.11 -16.00
N SER A 121 -4.30 -5.29 -16.39
CA SER A 121 -3.14 -4.95 -15.57
C SER A 121 -3.14 -3.48 -15.18
N LYS A 122 -3.34 -2.57 -16.14
CA LYS A 122 -3.44 -1.12 -15.91
C LYS A 122 -4.58 -0.78 -14.96
N LEU A 123 -5.77 -1.31 -15.21
CA LEU A 123 -6.96 -1.07 -14.39
C LEU A 123 -6.74 -1.53 -12.94
N TYR A 124 -6.08 -2.67 -12.75
CA TYR A 124 -5.79 -3.20 -11.45
C TYR A 124 -4.87 -2.29 -10.63
N ILE A 125 -3.79 -1.79 -11.26
CA ILE A 125 -2.86 -0.84 -10.65
C ILE A 125 -3.55 0.51 -10.39
N GLU A 126 -4.30 1.04 -11.36
CA GLU A 126 -5.01 2.32 -11.24
C GLU A 126 -6.02 2.31 -10.08
N ASN A 127 -6.80 1.26 -9.91
CA ASN A 127 -7.75 1.12 -8.81
C ASN A 127 -7.04 1.16 -7.44
N ALA A 128 -5.89 0.50 -7.31
CA ALA A 128 -5.09 0.53 -6.10
C ALA A 128 -4.54 1.94 -5.81
N LEU A 129 -4.08 2.66 -6.84
CA LEU A 129 -3.61 4.05 -6.73
C LEU A 129 -4.73 5.00 -6.27
N ARG A 130 -5.93 4.89 -6.83
CA ARG A 130 -7.12 5.66 -6.40
C ARG A 130 -7.49 5.35 -4.94
N GLY A 131 -7.38 4.09 -4.53
CA GLY A 131 -7.55 3.69 -3.14
C GLY A 131 -6.54 4.38 -2.21
N TRP A 132 -5.29 4.54 -2.65
CA TRP A 132 -4.28 5.28 -1.89
C TRP A 132 -4.55 6.78 -1.85
N GLN A 133 -5.03 7.41 -2.93
CA GLN A 133 -5.45 8.81 -2.91
C GLN A 133 -6.52 9.10 -1.85
N GLN A 134 -7.49 8.20 -1.71
CA GLN A 134 -8.55 8.34 -0.71
C GLN A 134 -7.99 8.21 0.73
N ARG A 135 -7.17 7.19 0.98
CA ARG A 135 -6.56 6.95 2.30
C ARG A 135 -5.55 8.03 2.69
N TRP A 136 -4.81 8.57 1.72
CA TRP A 136 -3.77 9.56 1.95
C TRP A 136 -4.26 10.78 2.72
N LYS A 137 -5.47 11.25 2.43
CA LYS A 137 -6.05 12.44 3.08
C LYS A 137 -6.16 12.28 4.59
N ASN A 138 -6.42 11.06 5.06
CA ASN A 138 -6.72 10.73 6.44
C ASN A 138 -5.58 9.96 7.14
N MET A 139 -4.40 9.90 6.53
CA MET A 139 -3.25 9.26 7.16
C MET A 139 -2.62 10.17 8.20
N ASP A 140 -2.48 9.67 9.43
CA ASP A 140 -1.81 10.37 10.54
C ASP A 140 -0.29 10.46 10.32
N ALA A 141 0.31 9.38 9.82
CA ALA A 141 1.74 9.29 9.54
C ALA A 141 1.99 9.04 8.03
N LYS A 142 2.09 10.13 7.27
CA LYS A 142 2.41 10.09 5.85
C LYS A 142 3.92 9.91 5.65
N PRO A 143 4.37 8.93 4.82
CA PRO A 143 5.77 8.91 4.41
C PRO A 143 6.10 10.16 3.58
N ASP A 144 7.23 10.76 3.81
CA ASP A 144 7.68 11.96 3.11
C ASP A 144 8.18 11.68 1.69
N ASN A 145 8.48 10.43 1.36
CA ASN A 145 8.97 10.06 0.04
C ASN A 145 8.30 8.80 -0.55
N PRO A 146 6.99 8.83 -0.87
CA PRO A 146 6.29 7.73 -1.55
C PRO A 146 6.60 7.74 -3.07
N ALA A 147 7.88 7.69 -3.43
CA ALA A 147 8.34 7.96 -4.79
C ALA A 147 7.92 6.87 -5.79
N PHE A 148 7.87 5.60 -5.38
CA PHE A 148 7.41 4.53 -6.25
C PHE A 148 5.92 4.65 -6.56
N THR A 149 5.11 4.98 -5.57
CA THR A 149 3.67 5.19 -5.76
C THR A 149 3.41 6.38 -6.66
N ASN A 150 4.10 7.51 -6.46
CA ASN A 150 3.96 8.68 -7.31
C ASN A 150 4.49 8.45 -8.73
N PHE A 151 5.54 7.66 -8.92
CA PHE A 151 5.96 7.19 -10.24
C PHE A 151 4.82 6.43 -10.96
N LEU A 152 4.17 5.49 -10.29
CA LEU A 152 3.04 4.77 -10.89
C LEU A 152 1.86 5.71 -11.18
N MET A 153 1.61 6.70 -10.32
CA MET A 153 0.58 7.70 -10.55
C MET A 153 0.84 8.55 -11.79
N GLU A 154 2.09 8.95 -12.03
CA GLU A 154 2.45 9.67 -13.26
C GLU A 154 2.24 8.80 -14.50
N VAL A 155 2.70 7.55 -14.48
CA VAL A 155 2.52 6.60 -15.60
C VAL A 155 1.04 6.37 -15.91
N MET A 156 0.20 6.27 -14.88
CA MET A 156 -1.25 6.05 -15.01
C MET A 156 -2.07 7.34 -15.18
N LYS A 157 -1.41 8.51 -15.20
CA LYS A 157 -2.06 9.83 -15.28
C LYS A 157 -3.06 10.09 -14.15
N VAL A 158 -2.76 9.58 -12.98
CA VAL A 158 -3.49 9.80 -11.73
C VAL A 158 -2.78 10.90 -10.94
N GLN A 159 -3.53 11.76 -10.24
CA GLN A 159 -2.92 12.83 -9.43
C GLN A 159 -2.02 12.27 -8.34
N PRO A 160 -0.77 12.76 -8.22
CA PRO A 160 0.18 12.29 -7.23
C PRO A 160 -0.26 12.59 -5.78
N LEU A 161 0.29 11.81 -4.85
CA LEU A 161 0.19 12.07 -3.41
C LEU A 161 1.03 13.32 -3.07
N LYS A 162 0.41 14.28 -2.38
CA LYS A 162 1.03 15.55 -1.98
C LYS A 162 0.68 15.87 -0.53
#